data_b01065a882f05e33c8e2655efa8ab215
#
_entry.id   b01065a882f05e33c8e2655efa8ab215
#
_cell.length_a   1.000
_cell.length_b   1.000
_cell.length_c   1.000
_cell.angle_alpha   90.00
_cell.angle_beta   90.00
_cell.angle_gamma   90.00
#
_symmetry.space_group_name_H-M   'P 1'
#
loop_
_entity.id
_entity.type
_entity.pdbx_description
1 polymer ?
#
loop_
_entity_poly.entity_id
_entity_poly.type
_entity_poly.pdbx_seq_one_letter_code
_entity_poly.pdbx_strand_id
1 'polypeptide(L)'
;VANVTLQSITKHFGVLQALNQVSFSIHDGEFFVLLGPSGAGKTTTLRVIAGLEQQDSGSVLFDDQPVDGLAPPLRDVAFVFQQYSLYPTMSVYDNLAFPLRAPLRRVPESEIKARVTHVAEILRISHLLERKTARLSGGEMQRVSIGRAIVRNPRIFLMDEPLSNLDFKLREALRVELKHLQKTQSSTILFVTHDQIEALTMADRIAVLSQGRIVQIGTPNEIYDHPATTFVAQLVGTPRINLLPADYVNGCIHVDGSSIALPFDVTGGTMLPARFQIGLRPEDVQPDPDGSFAGEVTLIEPLGVETVIYIKSGKQTIVSTVPGMTSLRRGDVVRFTLTRERLHVFGEDGRRITVR
;
A
#
# COMPACT_ATOMS: atom_id res chain seq x y z
N VAL A 1 -12.45 -2.60 19.57
CA VAL A 1 -12.20 -3.30 18.33
C VAL A 1 -13.54 -3.41 17.62
N ALA A 2 -13.59 -3.27 16.32
CA ALA A 2 -14.85 -3.23 15.58
C ALA A 2 -14.64 -3.63 14.12
N ASN A 3 -15.67 -4.26 13.52
CA ASN A 3 -15.81 -4.33 12.08
C ASN A 3 -16.22 -2.95 11.54
N VAL A 4 -15.57 -2.49 10.47
CA VAL A 4 -15.90 -1.22 9.83
C VAL A 4 -16.26 -1.46 8.37
N THR A 5 -17.46 -1.05 7.97
CA THR A 5 -17.96 -1.25 6.61
C THR A 5 -18.33 0.09 5.97
N LEU A 6 -17.83 0.33 4.76
CA LEU A 6 -18.25 1.42 3.89
C LEU A 6 -19.16 0.87 2.81
N GLN A 7 -20.34 1.50 2.64
CA GLN A 7 -21.32 1.12 1.64
C GLN A 7 -21.56 2.27 0.66
N SER A 8 -21.03 2.13 -0.56
CA SER A 8 -21.24 3.05 -1.68
C SER A 8 -20.98 4.52 -1.36
N ILE A 9 -19.90 4.78 -0.61
CA ILE A 9 -19.55 6.14 -0.19
C ILE A 9 -19.19 7.00 -1.40
N THR A 10 -19.92 8.11 -1.55
CA THR A 10 -19.65 9.13 -2.56
C THR A 10 -19.42 10.48 -1.87
N LYS A 11 -18.39 11.22 -2.35
CA LYS A 11 -18.05 12.54 -1.83
C LYS A 11 -17.55 13.46 -2.93
N HIS A 12 -18.15 14.67 -2.98
CA HIS A 12 -17.72 15.73 -3.86
C HIS A 12 -17.17 16.94 -3.05
N PHE A 13 -16.22 17.63 -3.64
CA PHE A 13 -15.76 18.96 -3.22
C PHE A 13 -15.94 19.89 -4.43
N GLY A 14 -17.06 20.60 -4.46
CA GLY A 14 -17.47 21.35 -5.64
C GLY A 14 -17.62 20.43 -6.85
N VAL A 15 -16.84 20.66 -7.90
CA VAL A 15 -16.86 19.85 -9.14
C VAL A 15 -16.00 18.58 -9.04
N LEU A 16 -15.15 18.47 -8.01
CA LEU A 16 -14.26 17.34 -7.84
C LEU A 16 -14.96 16.20 -7.13
N GLN A 17 -15.13 15.04 -7.78
CA GLN A 17 -15.59 13.82 -7.14
C GLN A 17 -14.38 13.11 -6.49
N ALA A 18 -14.23 13.27 -5.18
CA ALA A 18 -13.12 12.70 -4.42
C ALA A 18 -13.33 11.21 -4.12
N LEU A 19 -14.59 10.77 -3.89
CA LEU A 19 -14.97 9.37 -3.70
C LEU A 19 -16.18 9.05 -4.59
N ASN A 20 -16.16 7.88 -5.21
CA ASN A 20 -17.18 7.43 -6.14
C ASN A 20 -17.59 5.99 -5.83
N GLN A 21 -18.69 5.83 -5.07
CA GLN A 21 -19.25 4.54 -4.66
C GLN A 21 -18.23 3.60 -4.00
N VAL A 22 -17.37 4.14 -3.14
CA VAL A 22 -16.36 3.37 -2.42
C VAL A 22 -17.02 2.42 -1.43
N SER A 23 -16.74 1.12 -1.57
CA SER A 23 -17.29 0.06 -0.71
C SER A 23 -16.19 -0.92 -0.35
N PHE A 24 -16.02 -1.18 0.95
CA PHE A 24 -15.16 -2.24 1.49
C PHE A 24 -15.48 -2.48 2.97
N SER A 25 -15.00 -3.61 3.49
CA SER A 25 -15.12 -3.94 4.91
C SER A 25 -13.74 -4.23 5.50
N ILE A 26 -13.52 -3.77 6.72
CA ILE A 26 -12.35 -4.04 7.56
C ILE A 26 -12.83 -4.94 8.69
N HIS A 27 -12.17 -6.08 8.89
CA HIS A 27 -12.51 -7.02 9.94
C HIS A 27 -11.89 -6.64 11.27
N ASP A 28 -12.50 -7.11 12.33
CA ASP A 28 -11.97 -6.93 13.68
C ASP A 28 -10.54 -7.47 13.80
N GLY A 29 -9.62 -6.66 14.37
CA GLY A 29 -8.22 -7.00 14.51
C GLY A 29 -7.40 -6.99 13.21
N GLU A 30 -7.97 -6.56 12.08
CA GLU A 30 -7.31 -6.54 10.77
C GLU A 30 -6.38 -5.32 10.62
N PHE A 31 -5.21 -5.52 10.01
CA PHE A 31 -4.38 -4.47 9.47
C PHE A 31 -4.74 -4.27 7.99
N PHE A 32 -5.66 -3.35 7.74
CA PHE A 32 -6.16 -3.05 6.40
C PHE A 32 -5.43 -1.84 5.81
N VAL A 33 -4.87 -1.98 4.61
CA VAL A 33 -4.14 -0.89 3.95
C VAL A 33 -4.93 -0.35 2.77
N LEU A 34 -5.07 0.97 2.70
CA LEU A 34 -5.59 1.67 1.54
C LEU A 34 -4.42 2.27 0.75
N LEU A 35 -4.06 1.61 -0.34
CA LEU A 35 -2.94 1.96 -1.23
C LEU A 35 -3.45 2.75 -2.44
N GLY A 36 -2.72 3.77 -2.84
CA GLY A 36 -3.02 4.51 -4.08
C GLY A 36 -2.16 5.75 -4.26
N PRO A 37 -2.15 6.34 -5.46
CA PRO A 37 -1.39 7.56 -5.74
C PRO A 37 -1.93 8.77 -4.96
N SER A 38 -1.15 9.84 -4.93
CA SER A 38 -1.61 11.12 -4.37
C SER A 38 -2.87 11.60 -5.08
N GLY A 39 -3.83 12.11 -4.31
CA GLY A 39 -5.12 12.56 -4.86
C GLY A 39 -6.13 11.45 -5.16
N ALA A 40 -5.84 10.17 -4.87
CA ALA A 40 -6.76 9.06 -5.12
C ALA A 40 -8.04 9.07 -4.25
N GLY A 41 -8.09 9.86 -3.18
CA GLY A 41 -9.21 9.91 -2.22
C GLY A 41 -8.93 9.26 -0.86
N LYS A 42 -7.69 8.84 -0.59
CA LYS A 42 -7.29 8.10 0.63
C LYS A 42 -7.60 8.86 1.92
N THR A 43 -7.10 10.09 2.06
CA THR A 43 -7.36 10.97 3.22
C THR A 43 -8.84 11.28 3.38
N THR A 44 -9.55 11.47 2.26
CA THR A 44 -11.01 11.71 2.30
C THR A 44 -11.75 10.50 2.86
N THR A 45 -11.35 9.28 2.48
CA THR A 45 -11.90 8.04 3.03
C THR A 45 -11.72 7.97 4.56
N LEU A 46 -10.49 8.24 5.05
CA LEU A 46 -10.22 8.27 6.49
C LEU A 46 -11.09 9.30 7.22
N ARG A 47 -11.20 10.52 6.66
CA ARG A 47 -11.99 11.60 7.26
C ARG A 47 -13.48 11.26 7.32
N VAL A 48 -14.02 10.60 6.31
CA VAL A 48 -15.41 10.13 6.29
C VAL A 48 -15.64 9.09 7.39
N ILE A 49 -14.75 8.10 7.55
CA ILE A 49 -14.85 7.09 8.62
C ILE A 49 -14.78 7.77 9.99
N ALA A 50 -13.88 8.74 10.17
CA ALA A 50 -13.72 9.47 11.42
C ALA A 50 -14.90 10.41 11.75
N GLY A 51 -15.77 10.71 10.77
CA GLY A 51 -16.83 11.73 10.91
C GLY A 51 -16.31 13.16 10.86
N LEU A 52 -15.07 13.35 10.38
CA LEU A 52 -14.47 14.67 10.15
C LEU A 52 -14.90 15.27 8.81
N GLU A 53 -15.42 14.45 7.93
CA GLU A 53 -16.02 14.82 6.66
C GLU A 53 -17.30 14.02 6.48
N GLN A 54 -18.36 14.68 6.00
CA GLN A 54 -19.64 14.03 5.72
C GLN A 54 -19.68 13.62 4.26
N GLN A 55 -20.03 12.37 3.99
CA GLN A 55 -20.29 11.87 2.64
C GLN A 55 -21.57 12.46 2.06
N ASP A 56 -21.67 12.51 0.73
CA ASP A 56 -22.88 12.99 0.03
C ASP A 56 -23.91 11.86 -0.08
N SER A 57 -23.45 10.61 -0.19
CA SER A 57 -24.29 9.41 -0.19
C SER A 57 -23.50 8.19 0.28
N GLY A 58 -24.22 7.11 0.62
CA GLY A 58 -23.69 5.90 1.21
C GLY A 58 -23.67 5.95 2.73
N SER A 59 -23.19 4.90 3.38
CA SER A 59 -23.16 4.78 4.85
C SER A 59 -21.89 4.16 5.36
N VAL A 60 -21.45 4.61 6.53
CA VAL A 60 -20.36 4.02 7.33
C VAL A 60 -20.99 3.27 8.50
N LEU A 61 -20.63 2.00 8.63
CA LEU A 61 -21.13 1.13 9.70
C LEU A 61 -19.96 0.67 10.59
N PHE A 62 -20.21 0.63 11.90
CA PHE A 62 -19.35 0.00 12.89
C PHE A 62 -20.15 -1.14 13.56
N ASP A 63 -19.69 -2.39 13.43
CA ASP A 63 -20.42 -3.59 13.88
C ASP A 63 -21.88 -3.59 13.40
N ASP A 64 -22.06 -3.37 12.08
CA ASP A 64 -23.35 -3.30 11.37
C ASP A 64 -24.29 -2.16 11.83
N GLN A 65 -23.82 -1.26 12.70
CA GLN A 65 -24.59 -0.09 13.13
C GLN A 65 -24.11 1.17 12.38
N PRO A 66 -25.02 1.93 11.74
CA PRO A 66 -24.66 3.16 11.05
C PRO A 66 -24.15 4.21 12.04
N VAL A 67 -23.01 4.82 11.70
CA VAL A 67 -22.38 5.88 12.53
C VAL A 67 -22.42 7.26 11.88
N ASP A 68 -23.14 7.40 10.77
CA ASP A 68 -23.17 8.64 9.97
C ASP A 68 -23.65 9.86 10.77
N GLY A 69 -24.66 9.66 11.63
CA GLY A 69 -25.18 10.71 12.53
C GLY A 69 -24.35 10.97 13.79
N LEU A 70 -23.28 10.19 14.02
CA LEU A 70 -22.46 10.34 15.22
C LEU A 70 -21.36 11.37 15.00
N ALA A 71 -21.23 12.30 15.95
CA ALA A 71 -20.09 13.22 16.00
C ALA A 71 -18.76 12.45 16.19
N PRO A 72 -17.61 12.97 15.67
CA PRO A 72 -16.32 12.30 15.71
C PRO A 72 -15.91 11.73 17.08
N PRO A 73 -16.11 12.46 18.22
CA PRO A 73 -15.73 11.91 19.53
C PRO A 73 -16.51 10.66 19.94
N LEU A 74 -17.73 10.46 19.40
CA LEU A 74 -18.61 9.33 19.73
C LEU A 74 -18.33 8.10 18.90
N ARG A 75 -17.61 8.23 17.76
CA ARG A 75 -17.21 7.10 16.92
C ARG A 75 -16.07 6.27 17.52
N ASP A 76 -15.42 6.80 18.55
CA ASP A 76 -14.30 6.15 19.26
C ASP A 76 -13.16 5.70 18.35
N VAL A 77 -12.73 6.58 17.46
CA VAL A 77 -11.59 6.37 16.57
C VAL A 77 -10.36 7.11 17.08
N ALA A 78 -9.15 6.59 16.82
CA ALA A 78 -7.91 7.32 17.00
C ALA A 78 -7.35 7.68 15.63
N PHE A 79 -7.16 8.98 15.38
CA PHE A 79 -6.68 9.48 14.10
C PHE A 79 -5.22 9.95 14.21
N VAL A 80 -4.35 9.43 13.36
CA VAL A 80 -2.96 9.90 13.16
C VAL A 80 -2.93 10.68 11.84
N PHE A 81 -2.75 11.99 11.96
CA PHE A 81 -2.69 12.89 10.81
C PHE A 81 -1.30 12.87 10.15
N GLN A 82 -1.24 13.11 8.86
CA GLN A 82 0.00 13.28 8.10
C GLN A 82 0.87 14.43 8.67
N GLN A 83 0.22 15.54 9.07
CA GLN A 83 0.86 16.59 9.86
C GLN A 83 0.63 16.28 11.33
N TYR A 84 1.67 16.14 12.11
CA TYR A 84 1.74 15.61 13.49
C TYR A 84 0.61 16.05 14.44
N SER A 85 0.01 17.22 14.22
CA SER A 85 -1.10 17.80 15.00
C SER A 85 -0.87 17.80 16.52
N LEU A 86 0.39 17.96 16.96
CA LEU A 86 0.78 18.01 18.36
C LEU A 86 0.46 19.38 18.97
N TYR A 87 0.26 19.41 20.29
CA TYR A 87 0.14 20.65 21.06
C TYR A 87 1.55 21.19 21.38
N PRO A 88 2.02 22.25 20.70
CA PRO A 88 3.43 22.65 20.74
C PRO A 88 3.89 23.20 22.10
N THR A 89 2.97 23.70 22.90
CA THR A 89 3.25 24.26 24.25
C THR A 89 3.31 23.20 25.33
N MET A 90 2.78 22.00 25.07
CA MET A 90 2.75 20.87 26.00
C MET A 90 4.02 20.05 25.90
N SER A 91 4.36 19.33 27.01
CA SER A 91 5.40 18.31 27.01
C SER A 91 4.99 17.09 26.16
N VAL A 92 5.93 16.20 25.86
CA VAL A 92 5.62 14.90 25.25
C VAL A 92 4.67 14.12 26.14
N TYR A 93 4.96 14.06 27.46
CA TYR A 93 4.08 13.40 28.43
C TYR A 93 2.65 13.92 28.35
N ASP A 94 2.47 15.26 28.39
CA ASP A 94 1.13 15.85 28.34
C ASP A 94 0.42 15.62 27.01
N ASN A 95 1.14 15.62 25.88
CA ASN A 95 0.57 15.26 24.59
C ASN A 95 0.04 13.81 24.57
N LEU A 96 0.79 12.87 25.16
CA LEU A 96 0.37 11.47 25.27
C LEU A 96 -0.77 11.31 26.29
N ALA A 97 -0.75 12.03 27.41
CA ALA A 97 -1.76 11.96 28.46
C ALA A 97 -3.08 12.64 28.08
N PHE A 98 -3.04 13.63 27.16
CA PHE A 98 -4.18 14.47 26.82
C PHE A 98 -5.45 13.69 26.45
N PRO A 99 -5.42 12.66 25.57
CA PRO A 99 -6.61 11.91 25.22
C PRO A 99 -7.24 11.15 26.38
N LEU A 100 -6.42 10.76 27.38
CA LEU A 100 -6.87 10.00 28.56
C LEU A 100 -7.46 10.89 29.64
N ARG A 101 -7.16 12.20 29.62
CA ARG A 101 -7.73 13.21 30.51
C ARG A 101 -9.05 13.80 30.00
N ALA A 102 -9.44 13.46 28.75
CA ALA A 102 -10.67 13.97 28.14
C ALA A 102 -11.91 13.58 28.98
N PRO A 103 -12.90 14.49 29.19
CA PRO A 103 -14.05 14.27 30.08
C PRO A 103 -14.83 12.98 29.77
N LEU A 104 -15.00 12.64 28.50
CA LEU A 104 -15.72 11.45 28.04
C LEU A 104 -15.02 10.12 28.39
N ARG A 105 -13.72 10.14 28.77
CA ARG A 105 -12.88 8.94 28.91
C ARG A 105 -11.86 9.05 30.04
N ARG A 106 -12.13 9.93 30.99
CA ARG A 106 -11.21 10.24 32.07
C ARG A 106 -10.83 8.97 32.85
N VAL A 107 -9.53 8.65 32.83
CA VAL A 107 -8.94 7.58 33.63
C VAL A 107 -8.12 8.15 34.80
N PRO A 108 -7.87 7.37 35.85
CA PRO A 108 -7.03 7.79 37.00
C PRO A 108 -5.59 8.16 36.54
N GLU A 109 -4.98 9.14 37.18
CA GLU A 109 -3.63 9.63 36.81
C GLU A 109 -2.55 8.55 36.95
N SER A 110 -2.73 7.59 37.90
CA SER A 110 -1.83 6.42 38.02
C SER A 110 -1.86 5.54 36.78
N GLU A 111 -3.02 5.33 36.19
CA GLU A 111 -3.19 4.56 34.96
C GLU A 111 -2.66 5.35 33.75
N ILE A 112 -2.88 6.67 33.70
CA ILE A 112 -2.31 7.54 32.65
C ILE A 112 -0.79 7.39 32.64
N LYS A 113 -0.16 7.49 33.81
CA LYS A 113 1.30 7.37 33.94
C LYS A 113 1.78 6.02 33.44
N ALA A 114 1.13 4.93 33.81
CA ALA A 114 1.51 3.57 33.38
C ALA A 114 1.41 3.42 31.86
N ARG A 115 0.28 3.84 31.26
CA ARG A 115 0.06 3.77 29.81
C ARG A 115 1.04 4.64 29.02
N VAL A 116 1.26 5.88 29.46
CA VAL A 116 2.20 6.82 28.81
C VAL A 116 3.62 6.27 28.86
N THR A 117 4.08 5.75 30.03
CA THR A 117 5.41 5.15 30.15
C THR A 117 5.57 3.96 29.21
N HIS A 118 4.62 3.05 29.19
CA HIS A 118 4.65 1.87 28.31
C HIS A 118 4.71 2.25 26.82
N VAL A 119 3.87 3.18 26.38
CA VAL A 119 3.89 3.67 24.98
C VAL A 119 5.19 4.40 24.65
N ALA A 120 5.74 5.17 25.59
CA ALA A 120 7.01 5.88 25.41
C ALA A 120 8.20 4.90 25.26
N GLU A 121 8.17 3.77 25.97
CA GLU A 121 9.16 2.70 25.81
C GLU A 121 9.08 2.04 24.45
N ILE A 122 7.88 1.60 24.02
CA ILE A 122 7.64 1.01 22.70
C ILE A 122 8.19 1.91 21.59
N LEU A 123 7.87 3.21 21.64
CA LEU A 123 8.26 4.19 20.63
C LEU A 123 9.67 4.77 20.82
N ARG A 124 10.41 4.32 21.86
CA ARG A 124 11.77 4.78 22.20
C ARG A 124 11.84 6.30 22.37
N ILE A 125 10.83 6.89 23.04
CA ILE A 125 10.74 8.34 23.34
C ILE A 125 10.73 8.65 24.83
N SER A 126 11.02 7.68 25.71
CA SER A 126 11.01 7.85 27.18
C SER A 126 11.89 9.02 27.64
N HIS A 127 13.04 9.22 26.99
CA HIS A 127 13.98 10.32 27.28
C HIS A 127 13.48 11.70 26.85
N LEU A 128 12.34 11.76 26.15
CA LEU A 128 11.75 13.00 25.65
C LEU A 128 10.52 13.44 26.44
N LEU A 129 10.04 12.66 27.40
CA LEU A 129 8.73 12.86 28.07
C LEU A 129 8.57 14.28 28.64
N GLU A 130 9.62 14.86 29.23
CA GLU A 130 9.60 16.22 29.82
C GLU A 130 9.86 17.33 28.78
N ARG A 131 10.23 16.96 27.52
CA ARG A 131 10.55 17.94 26.50
C ARG A 131 9.29 18.50 25.86
N LYS A 132 9.24 19.82 25.59
CA LYS A 132 8.16 20.44 24.82
C LYS A 132 8.21 19.98 23.37
N THR A 133 7.05 19.67 22.78
CA THR A 133 6.99 19.13 21.42
C THR A 133 7.47 20.10 20.35
N ALA A 134 7.44 21.42 20.59
CA ALA A 134 8.03 22.43 19.70
C ALA A 134 9.57 22.32 19.54
N ARG A 135 10.25 21.53 20.39
CA ARG A 135 11.72 21.33 20.34
C ARG A 135 12.12 19.96 19.80
N LEU A 136 11.19 19.22 19.20
CA LEU A 136 11.40 17.88 18.65
C LEU A 136 11.77 17.96 17.18
N SER A 137 12.58 17.00 16.73
CA SER A 137 12.76 16.71 15.30
C SER A 137 11.48 16.15 14.67
N GLY A 138 11.38 16.18 13.32
CA GLY A 138 10.23 15.63 12.61
C GLY A 138 9.94 14.17 12.96
N GLY A 139 10.94 13.32 13.02
CA GLY A 139 10.78 11.92 13.40
C GLY A 139 10.36 11.72 14.87
N GLU A 140 10.83 12.57 15.79
CA GLU A 140 10.38 12.55 17.19
C GLU A 140 8.92 12.99 17.30
N MET A 141 8.51 14.06 16.59
CA MET A 141 7.12 14.52 16.52
C MET A 141 6.19 13.43 15.97
N GLN A 142 6.62 12.71 14.94
CA GLN A 142 5.85 11.61 14.36
C GLN A 142 5.61 10.50 15.38
N ARG A 143 6.67 10.07 16.10
CA ARG A 143 6.53 9.06 17.15
C ARG A 143 5.59 9.49 18.27
N VAL A 144 5.66 10.75 18.69
CA VAL A 144 4.73 11.31 19.70
C VAL A 144 3.30 11.33 19.16
N SER A 145 3.08 11.68 17.88
CA SER A 145 1.77 11.66 17.24
C SER A 145 1.17 10.26 17.19
N ILE A 146 1.97 9.25 16.80
CA ILE A 146 1.58 7.84 16.83
C ILE A 146 1.28 7.40 18.28
N GLY A 147 2.16 7.75 19.22
CA GLY A 147 1.99 7.42 20.64
C GLY A 147 0.70 7.98 21.23
N ARG A 148 0.32 9.20 20.87
CA ARG A 148 -0.94 9.80 21.28
C ARG A 148 -2.18 9.05 20.80
N ALA A 149 -2.08 8.36 19.68
CA ALA A 149 -3.13 7.45 19.21
C ALA A 149 -3.11 6.12 19.98
N ILE A 150 -1.93 5.51 20.13
CA ILE A 150 -1.74 4.18 20.74
C ILE A 150 -2.10 4.17 22.24
N VAL A 151 -1.83 5.25 22.97
CA VAL A 151 -2.13 5.34 24.42
C VAL A 151 -3.61 5.12 24.74
N ARG A 152 -4.47 5.30 23.75
CA ARG A 152 -5.89 4.94 23.79
C ARG A 152 -6.08 3.48 23.35
N ASN A 153 -7.26 2.94 23.63
CA ASN A 153 -7.72 1.66 23.07
C ASN A 153 -9.00 1.96 22.25
N PRO A 154 -8.86 2.51 21.03
CA PRO A 154 -10.00 2.89 20.20
C PRO A 154 -10.61 1.67 19.53
N ARG A 155 -11.80 1.83 18.95
CA ARG A 155 -12.43 0.80 18.11
C ARG A 155 -11.64 0.56 16.83
N ILE A 156 -11.03 1.61 16.24
CA ILE A 156 -10.16 1.53 15.07
C ILE A 156 -9.11 2.65 15.10
N PHE A 157 -7.90 2.35 14.65
CA PHE A 157 -6.87 3.32 14.33
C PHE A 157 -6.98 3.74 12.87
N LEU A 158 -7.03 5.04 12.61
CA LEU A 158 -7.03 5.65 11.29
C LEU A 158 -5.71 6.39 11.10
N MET A 159 -4.84 5.90 10.22
CA MET A 159 -3.48 6.40 10.05
C MET A 159 -3.27 6.95 8.63
N ASP A 160 -3.12 8.27 8.51
CA ASP A 160 -2.93 8.97 7.24
C ASP A 160 -1.44 9.19 6.95
N GLU A 161 -0.84 8.34 6.13
CA GLU A 161 0.57 8.35 5.74
C GLU A 161 1.54 8.56 6.94
N PRO A 162 1.41 7.76 8.02
CA PRO A 162 2.09 8.04 9.29
C PRO A 162 3.60 7.86 9.25
N LEU A 163 4.15 7.24 8.20
CA LEU A 163 5.59 6.96 8.07
C LEU A 163 6.28 7.79 6.97
N SER A 164 5.54 8.63 6.24
CA SER A 164 6.04 9.35 5.06
C SER A 164 7.20 10.31 5.35
N ASN A 165 7.19 10.96 6.52
CA ASN A 165 8.18 11.98 6.90
C ASN A 165 9.37 11.43 7.72
N LEU A 166 9.59 10.12 7.70
CA LEU A 166 10.64 9.45 8.46
C LEU A 166 11.80 9.03 7.55
N ASP A 167 13.01 9.02 8.11
CA ASP A 167 14.14 8.38 7.45
C ASP A 167 13.93 6.86 7.31
N PHE A 168 14.66 6.25 6.38
CA PHE A 168 14.49 4.84 6.03
C PHE A 168 14.60 3.90 7.24
N LYS A 169 15.63 4.08 8.09
CA LYS A 169 15.89 3.18 9.21
C LYS A 169 14.80 3.26 10.28
N LEU A 170 14.31 4.46 10.54
CA LEU A 170 13.24 4.67 11.51
C LEU A 170 11.89 4.17 10.96
N ARG A 171 11.62 4.38 9.67
CA ARG A 171 10.42 3.86 9.00
C ARG A 171 10.36 2.33 9.10
N GLU A 172 11.47 1.66 8.82
CA GLU A 172 11.57 0.21 8.94
C GLU A 172 11.28 -0.29 10.38
N ALA A 173 11.90 0.34 11.38
CA ALA A 173 11.65 -0.01 12.78
C ALA A 173 10.18 0.18 13.18
N LEU A 174 9.56 1.31 12.80
CA LEU A 174 8.16 1.59 13.13
C LEU A 174 7.16 0.69 12.40
N ARG A 175 7.46 0.22 11.18
CA ARG A 175 6.65 -0.80 10.51
C ARG A 175 6.53 -2.07 11.35
N VAL A 176 7.67 -2.56 11.86
CA VAL A 176 7.72 -3.75 12.72
C VAL A 176 6.92 -3.51 14.01
N GLU A 177 7.12 -2.36 14.66
CA GLU A 177 6.43 -2.01 15.90
C GLU A 177 4.91 -1.89 15.72
N LEU A 178 4.44 -1.24 14.65
CA LEU A 178 3.01 -1.11 14.38
C LEU A 178 2.36 -2.47 14.09
N LYS A 179 3.05 -3.36 13.34
CA LYS A 179 2.55 -4.71 13.10
C LYS A 179 2.54 -5.56 14.37
N HIS A 180 3.56 -5.42 15.22
CA HIS A 180 3.60 -6.08 16.52
C HIS A 180 2.47 -5.60 17.43
N LEU A 181 2.26 -4.30 17.51
CA LEU A 181 1.15 -3.70 18.28
C LEU A 181 -0.21 -4.24 17.82
N GLN A 182 -0.46 -4.26 16.50
CA GLN A 182 -1.71 -4.79 15.95
C GLN A 182 -1.93 -6.24 16.38
N LYS A 183 -0.91 -7.09 16.29
CA LYS A 183 -1.01 -8.50 16.66
C LYS A 183 -1.21 -8.72 18.17
N THR A 184 -0.46 -7.98 19.00
CA THR A 184 -0.50 -8.17 20.47
C THR A 184 -1.76 -7.61 21.11
N GLN A 185 -2.32 -6.54 20.56
CA GLN A 185 -3.52 -5.89 21.08
C GLN A 185 -4.79 -6.23 20.29
N SER A 186 -4.67 -7.06 19.23
CA SER A 186 -5.76 -7.36 18.30
C SER A 186 -6.43 -6.07 17.77
N SER A 187 -5.65 -5.03 17.53
CA SER A 187 -6.16 -3.71 17.14
C SER A 187 -6.59 -3.68 15.68
N THR A 188 -7.75 -3.13 15.38
CA THR A 188 -8.17 -2.85 14.01
C THR A 188 -7.48 -1.58 13.52
N ILE A 189 -6.80 -1.64 12.36
CA ILE A 189 -6.05 -0.53 11.79
C ILE A 189 -6.44 -0.32 10.33
N LEU A 190 -6.82 0.91 9.98
CA LEU A 190 -6.84 1.38 8.60
C LEU A 190 -5.63 2.28 8.38
N PHE A 191 -4.70 1.80 7.58
CA PHE A 191 -3.44 2.47 7.27
C PHE A 191 -3.46 2.96 5.82
N VAL A 192 -3.26 4.24 5.62
CA VAL A 192 -3.20 4.86 4.29
C VAL A 192 -1.75 5.12 3.92
N THR A 193 -1.37 4.70 2.72
CA THR A 193 -0.04 4.96 2.18
C THR A 193 -0.05 5.03 0.65
N HIS A 194 1.01 5.62 0.08
CA HIS A 194 1.37 5.50 -1.32
C HIS A 194 2.61 4.59 -1.51
N ASP A 195 3.20 4.12 -0.42
CA ASP A 195 4.38 3.24 -0.42
C ASP A 195 3.95 1.77 -0.52
N GLN A 196 4.33 1.14 -1.63
CA GLN A 196 4.02 -0.26 -1.88
C GLN A 196 4.69 -1.22 -0.88
N ILE A 197 5.90 -0.88 -0.37
CA ILE A 197 6.60 -1.73 0.58
C ILE A 197 5.84 -1.77 1.90
N GLU A 198 5.34 -0.62 2.37
CA GLU A 198 4.47 -0.56 3.55
C GLU A 198 3.22 -1.42 3.36
N ALA A 199 2.55 -1.28 2.20
CA ALA A 199 1.34 -2.05 1.90
C ALA A 199 1.60 -3.56 1.87
N LEU A 200 2.62 -4.00 1.12
CA LEU A 200 2.91 -5.43 0.95
C LEU A 200 3.44 -6.10 2.22
N THR A 201 4.15 -5.36 3.10
CA THR A 201 4.77 -5.94 4.31
C THR A 201 3.90 -5.91 5.55
N MET A 202 2.96 -4.94 5.64
CA MET A 202 2.18 -4.73 6.87
C MET A 202 0.73 -5.22 6.75
N ALA A 203 0.15 -5.21 5.56
CA ALA A 203 -1.27 -5.50 5.38
C ALA A 203 -1.62 -6.96 5.61
N ASP A 204 -2.79 -7.20 6.19
CA ASP A 204 -3.50 -8.47 6.08
C ASP A 204 -4.32 -8.47 4.77
N ARG A 205 -4.94 -7.32 4.42
CA ARG A 205 -5.55 -7.04 3.11
C ARG A 205 -5.25 -5.61 2.66
N ILE A 206 -5.17 -5.45 1.34
CA ILE A 206 -4.93 -4.16 0.66
C ILE A 206 -6.14 -3.83 -0.20
N ALA A 207 -6.66 -2.62 -0.08
CA ALA A 207 -7.55 -2.03 -1.07
C ALA A 207 -6.75 -1.03 -1.92
N VAL A 208 -6.74 -1.22 -3.23
CA VAL A 208 -6.12 -0.28 -4.17
C VAL A 208 -7.16 0.74 -4.59
N LEU A 209 -6.90 2.01 -4.27
CA LEU A 209 -7.77 3.15 -4.60
C LEU A 209 -7.18 3.97 -5.75
N SER A 210 -7.97 4.24 -6.76
CA SER A 210 -7.62 5.12 -7.88
C SER A 210 -8.80 5.98 -8.29
N GLN A 211 -8.60 7.27 -8.46
CA GLN A 211 -9.63 8.23 -8.90
C GLN A 211 -10.95 8.09 -8.12
N GLY A 212 -10.86 7.97 -6.80
CA GLY A 212 -12.01 7.84 -5.92
C GLY A 212 -12.74 6.49 -5.99
N ARG A 213 -12.19 5.45 -6.65
CA ARG A 213 -12.80 4.12 -6.77
C ARG A 213 -11.86 3.03 -6.28
N ILE A 214 -12.42 1.99 -5.68
CA ILE A 214 -11.69 0.76 -5.39
C ILE A 214 -11.49 -0.01 -6.70
N VAL A 215 -10.22 -0.29 -7.03
CA VAL A 215 -9.82 -1.04 -8.24
C VAL A 215 -9.68 -2.53 -7.93
N GLN A 216 -9.10 -2.86 -6.77
CA GLN A 216 -8.93 -4.23 -6.32
C GLN A 216 -8.83 -4.28 -4.79
N ILE A 217 -9.32 -5.36 -4.20
CA ILE A 217 -9.09 -5.71 -2.78
C ILE A 217 -8.57 -7.14 -2.77
N GLY A 218 -7.53 -7.39 -1.97
CA GLY A 218 -6.96 -8.73 -1.81
C GLY A 218 -5.85 -8.76 -0.76
N THR A 219 -5.33 -9.94 -0.49
CA THR A 219 -4.09 -10.12 0.27
C THR A 219 -2.89 -9.52 -0.48
N PRO A 220 -1.76 -9.23 0.18
CA PRO A 220 -0.55 -8.78 -0.50
C PRO A 220 -0.14 -9.66 -1.68
N ASN A 221 -0.21 -10.99 -1.52
CA ASN A 221 0.11 -11.92 -2.60
C ASN A 221 -0.88 -11.82 -3.77
N GLU A 222 -2.19 -11.72 -3.51
CA GLU A 222 -3.18 -11.57 -4.58
C GLU A 222 -3.01 -10.25 -5.35
N ILE A 223 -2.64 -9.16 -4.67
CA ILE A 223 -2.37 -7.88 -5.32
C ILE A 223 -1.12 -7.95 -6.21
N TYR A 224 -0.08 -8.67 -5.75
CA TYR A 224 1.19 -8.81 -6.46
C TYR A 224 1.12 -9.84 -7.60
N ASP A 225 0.65 -11.06 -7.31
CA ASP A 225 0.64 -12.19 -8.25
C ASP A 225 -0.58 -12.19 -9.16
N HIS A 226 -1.67 -11.52 -8.76
CA HIS A 226 -2.93 -11.52 -9.48
C HIS A 226 -3.52 -10.11 -9.65
N PRO A 227 -2.74 -9.14 -10.20
CA PRO A 227 -3.24 -7.79 -10.39
C PRO A 227 -4.45 -7.77 -11.33
N ALA A 228 -5.53 -7.12 -10.92
CA ALA A 228 -6.77 -7.06 -11.70
C ALA A 228 -6.64 -6.16 -12.95
N THR A 229 -5.70 -5.22 -12.93
CA THR A 229 -5.47 -4.27 -14.03
C THR A 229 -3.99 -3.96 -14.22
N THR A 230 -3.61 -3.44 -15.37
CA THR A 230 -2.27 -2.89 -15.62
C THR A 230 -1.89 -1.81 -14.62
N PHE A 231 -2.87 -1.01 -14.17
CA PHE A 231 -2.64 -0.01 -13.13
C PHE A 231 -2.18 -0.64 -11.81
N VAL A 232 -2.86 -1.68 -11.32
CA VAL A 232 -2.46 -2.39 -10.10
C VAL A 232 -1.10 -3.06 -10.29
N ALA A 233 -0.88 -3.70 -11.44
CA ALA A 233 0.38 -4.36 -11.78
C ALA A 233 1.59 -3.41 -11.73
N GLN A 234 1.41 -2.16 -12.20
CA GLN A 234 2.45 -1.13 -12.19
C GLN A 234 2.61 -0.41 -10.85
N LEU A 235 1.56 -0.44 -10.01
CA LEU A 235 1.59 0.22 -8.70
C LEU A 235 2.43 -0.57 -7.69
N VAL A 236 2.51 -1.89 -7.83
CA VAL A 236 3.23 -2.79 -6.92
C VAL A 236 4.37 -3.50 -7.64
N GLY A 237 5.51 -3.60 -6.97
CA GLY A 237 6.75 -4.21 -7.49
C GLY A 237 7.80 -3.16 -7.87
N THR A 238 9.05 -3.40 -7.46
CA THR A 238 10.24 -2.61 -7.81
C THR A 238 11.35 -3.57 -8.22
N PRO A 239 11.82 -3.49 -9.46
CA PRO A 239 11.35 -2.64 -10.56
C PRO A 239 9.90 -2.93 -10.99
N ARG A 240 9.31 -2.03 -11.77
CA ARG A 240 7.93 -2.21 -12.27
C ARG A 240 7.84 -3.39 -13.22
N ILE A 241 6.65 -3.99 -13.26
CA ILE A 241 6.31 -5.05 -14.23
C ILE A 241 6.57 -4.60 -15.67
N ASN A 242 7.13 -5.49 -16.49
CA ASN A 242 7.20 -5.30 -17.93
C ASN A 242 5.80 -5.40 -18.52
N LEU A 243 5.29 -4.36 -19.16
CA LEU A 243 4.06 -4.38 -19.94
C LEU A 243 4.42 -4.24 -21.40
N LEU A 244 4.23 -5.31 -22.16
CA LEU A 244 4.64 -5.40 -23.56
C LEU A 244 3.43 -5.59 -24.45
N PRO A 245 3.20 -4.69 -25.44
CA PRO A 245 2.17 -4.89 -26.44
C PRO A 245 2.38 -6.17 -27.21
N ALA A 246 1.32 -6.92 -27.47
CA ALA A 246 1.38 -8.22 -28.11
C ALA A 246 0.12 -8.52 -28.91
N ASP A 247 0.27 -9.44 -29.85
CA ASP A 247 -0.81 -10.09 -30.60
C ASP A 247 -0.74 -11.62 -30.45
N TYR A 248 -1.82 -12.30 -30.81
CA TYR A 248 -1.89 -13.76 -30.76
C TYR A 248 -2.14 -14.30 -32.19
N VAL A 249 -1.17 -15.03 -32.71
CA VAL A 249 -1.21 -15.60 -34.08
C VAL A 249 -0.69 -17.05 -34.03
N ASN A 250 -1.46 -17.96 -34.61
CA ASN A 250 -1.07 -19.36 -34.82
C ASN A 250 -0.54 -20.08 -33.58
N GLY A 251 -1.21 -19.89 -32.41
CA GLY A 251 -0.82 -20.56 -31.17
C GLY A 251 0.35 -19.90 -30.42
N CYS A 252 0.76 -18.71 -30.87
CA CYS A 252 1.87 -17.98 -30.25
C CYS A 252 1.46 -16.55 -29.92
N ILE A 253 1.93 -16.04 -28.77
CA ILE A 253 1.93 -14.61 -28.42
C ILE A 253 3.18 -13.99 -29.02
N HIS A 254 3.01 -13.01 -29.88
CA HIS A 254 4.09 -12.21 -30.47
C HIS A 254 4.17 -10.86 -29.82
N VAL A 255 5.34 -10.50 -29.29
CA VAL A 255 5.57 -9.17 -28.69
C VAL A 255 5.93 -8.18 -29.77
N ASP A 256 5.15 -7.12 -29.88
CA ASP A 256 5.28 -6.10 -30.92
C ASP A 256 6.69 -5.51 -31.03
N GLY A 257 7.24 -5.53 -32.24
CA GLY A 257 8.55 -4.94 -32.53
C GLY A 257 9.74 -5.64 -31.91
N SER A 258 9.59 -6.89 -31.48
CA SER A 258 10.65 -7.76 -30.97
C SER A 258 10.67 -9.11 -31.69
N SER A 259 11.67 -9.93 -31.41
CA SER A 259 11.73 -11.33 -31.88
C SER A 259 11.09 -12.34 -30.91
N ILE A 260 10.40 -11.83 -29.88
CA ILE A 260 9.80 -12.67 -28.83
C ILE A 260 8.50 -13.27 -29.34
N ALA A 261 8.48 -14.60 -29.48
CA ALA A 261 7.31 -15.38 -29.81
C ALA A 261 7.17 -16.50 -28.76
N LEU A 262 6.09 -16.45 -27.97
CA LEU A 262 5.82 -17.38 -26.87
C LEU A 262 4.73 -18.36 -27.34
N PRO A 263 5.00 -19.68 -27.47
CA PRO A 263 3.93 -20.64 -27.62
C PRO A 263 2.96 -20.52 -26.45
N PHE A 264 1.69 -20.37 -26.74
CA PHE A 264 0.66 -20.13 -25.73
C PHE A 264 -0.64 -20.82 -26.12
N ASP A 265 -1.01 -21.82 -25.34
CA ASP A 265 -2.26 -22.55 -25.58
C ASP A 265 -3.40 -21.86 -24.85
N VAL A 266 -4.34 -21.34 -25.61
CA VAL A 266 -5.58 -20.78 -25.06
C VAL A 266 -6.55 -21.93 -24.86
N THR A 267 -6.58 -22.47 -23.63
CA THR A 267 -7.51 -23.53 -23.25
C THR A 267 -8.84 -22.96 -22.75
N GLY A 268 -9.94 -23.69 -22.90
CA GLY A 268 -11.22 -23.33 -22.29
C GLY A 268 -12.09 -22.31 -23.05
N GLY A 269 -11.83 -22.07 -24.35
CA GLY A 269 -12.70 -21.22 -25.19
C GLY A 269 -12.53 -19.71 -24.95
N THR A 270 -11.53 -19.30 -24.20
CA THR A 270 -11.19 -17.88 -24.02
C THR A 270 -10.65 -17.34 -25.35
N MET A 271 -11.32 -16.38 -25.97
CA MET A 271 -10.76 -15.66 -27.13
C MET A 271 -9.91 -14.49 -26.64
N LEU A 272 -8.64 -14.48 -27.01
CA LEU A 272 -7.80 -13.30 -26.83
C LEU A 272 -8.22 -12.20 -27.79
N PRO A 273 -8.28 -10.92 -27.37
CA PRO A 273 -8.51 -9.82 -28.31
C PRO A 273 -7.39 -9.73 -29.34
N ALA A 274 -7.65 -9.07 -30.45
CA ALA A 274 -6.65 -8.92 -31.53
C ALA A 274 -5.37 -8.21 -31.06
N ARG A 275 -5.52 -7.31 -30.08
CA ARG A 275 -4.41 -6.61 -29.41
C ARG A 275 -4.59 -6.68 -27.91
N PHE A 276 -3.51 -6.89 -27.21
CA PHE A 276 -3.46 -6.96 -25.75
C PHE A 276 -2.06 -6.62 -25.24
N GLN A 277 -1.88 -6.62 -23.94
CA GLN A 277 -0.56 -6.49 -23.32
C GLN A 277 -0.25 -7.73 -22.51
N ILE A 278 1.00 -8.18 -22.59
CA ILE A 278 1.51 -9.15 -21.63
C ILE A 278 2.25 -8.45 -20.51
N GLY A 279 2.06 -8.96 -19.30
CA GLY A 279 2.75 -8.51 -18.10
C GLY A 279 3.71 -9.59 -17.59
N LEU A 280 4.97 -9.20 -17.36
CA LEU A 280 5.99 -10.07 -16.79
C LEU A 280 6.74 -9.34 -15.69
N ARG A 281 6.82 -9.93 -14.50
CA ARG A 281 7.65 -9.37 -13.43
C ARG A 281 9.12 -9.43 -13.82
N PRO A 282 9.97 -8.47 -13.37
CA PRO A 282 11.40 -8.49 -13.67
C PRO A 282 12.12 -9.77 -13.23
N GLU A 283 11.71 -10.37 -12.12
CA GLU A 283 12.23 -11.65 -11.62
C GLU A 283 11.84 -12.87 -12.47
N ASP A 284 10.82 -12.73 -13.31
CA ASP A 284 10.38 -13.78 -14.24
C ASP A 284 11.08 -13.71 -15.61
N VAL A 285 11.97 -12.74 -15.78
CA VAL A 285 12.87 -12.60 -16.94
C VAL A 285 14.27 -12.96 -16.51
N GLN A 286 14.74 -14.16 -16.89
CA GLN A 286 16.01 -14.65 -16.39
C GLN A 286 17.06 -14.76 -17.51
N PRO A 287 18.23 -14.09 -17.38
CA PRO A 287 19.39 -14.34 -18.23
C PRO A 287 19.77 -15.83 -18.18
N ASP A 288 19.86 -16.44 -19.34
CA ASP A 288 20.12 -17.87 -19.50
C ASP A 288 20.87 -18.09 -20.83
N PRO A 289 22.08 -18.69 -20.83
CA PRO A 289 22.83 -18.97 -22.04
C PRO A 289 22.05 -19.78 -23.08
N ASP A 290 21.17 -20.69 -22.63
CA ASP A 290 20.30 -21.51 -23.45
C ASP A 290 18.93 -20.91 -23.71
N GLY A 291 18.71 -19.66 -23.24
CA GLY A 291 17.45 -18.96 -23.35
C GLY A 291 16.94 -18.83 -24.77
N SER A 292 15.62 -18.85 -24.95
CA SER A 292 14.97 -18.79 -26.26
C SER A 292 15.01 -17.39 -26.90
N PHE A 293 15.21 -16.34 -26.11
CA PHE A 293 15.18 -14.95 -26.59
C PHE A 293 16.55 -14.30 -26.42
N ALA A 294 16.79 -13.23 -27.17
CA ALA A 294 18.05 -12.49 -27.11
C ALA A 294 17.80 -10.98 -27.13
N GLY A 295 18.72 -10.25 -26.52
CA GLY A 295 18.72 -8.78 -26.53
C GLY A 295 20.05 -8.19 -26.10
N GLU A 296 20.23 -6.90 -26.32
CA GLU A 296 21.42 -6.15 -25.92
C GLU A 296 21.22 -5.53 -24.52
N VAL A 297 22.17 -5.69 -23.64
CA VAL A 297 22.18 -5.05 -22.30
C VAL A 297 22.46 -3.56 -22.48
N THR A 298 21.47 -2.73 -22.15
CA THR A 298 21.57 -1.25 -22.29
C THR A 298 21.97 -0.55 -21.01
N LEU A 299 21.56 -1.09 -19.85
CA LEU A 299 21.84 -0.57 -18.51
C LEU A 299 21.92 -1.71 -17.48
N ILE A 300 22.77 -1.54 -16.48
CA ILE A 300 22.89 -2.44 -15.32
C ILE A 300 22.93 -1.58 -14.06
N GLU A 301 22.07 -1.92 -13.10
CA GLU A 301 21.97 -1.22 -11.79
C GLU A 301 22.20 -2.25 -10.67
N PRO A 302 23.41 -2.37 -10.13
CA PRO A 302 23.68 -3.24 -8.99
C PRO A 302 23.17 -2.60 -7.72
N LEU A 303 22.22 -3.28 -7.04
CA LEU A 303 21.60 -2.84 -5.79
C LEU A 303 22.16 -3.56 -4.56
N GLY A 304 23.20 -4.39 -4.73
CA GLY A 304 23.85 -5.16 -3.68
C GLY A 304 23.25 -6.55 -3.51
N VAL A 305 22.03 -6.67 -3.10
CA VAL A 305 21.32 -7.95 -2.93
C VAL A 305 20.81 -8.51 -4.26
N GLU A 306 20.59 -7.67 -5.22
CA GLU A 306 20.16 -7.99 -6.59
C GLU A 306 20.74 -7.02 -7.59
N THR A 307 20.70 -7.37 -8.87
CA THR A 307 21.08 -6.50 -9.98
C THR A 307 19.91 -6.39 -10.95
N VAL A 308 19.55 -5.13 -11.30
CA VAL A 308 18.56 -4.84 -12.34
C VAL A 308 19.27 -4.72 -13.69
N ILE A 309 18.75 -5.43 -14.69
CA ILE A 309 19.32 -5.49 -16.05
C ILE A 309 18.25 -5.00 -17.03
N TYR A 310 18.60 -4.03 -17.84
CA TYR A 310 17.74 -3.53 -18.93
C TYR A 310 18.20 -4.14 -20.25
N ILE A 311 17.34 -4.95 -20.86
CA ILE A 311 17.62 -5.71 -22.09
C ILE A 311 16.79 -5.13 -23.22
N LYS A 312 17.44 -4.66 -24.27
CA LYS A 312 16.77 -4.19 -25.49
C LYS A 312 16.61 -5.37 -26.46
N SER A 313 15.36 -5.75 -26.74
CA SER A 313 15.01 -6.76 -27.74
C SER A 313 14.12 -6.09 -28.80
N GLY A 314 14.70 -5.82 -29.98
CA GLY A 314 14.05 -5.04 -31.03
C GLY A 314 13.71 -3.61 -30.57
N LYS A 315 12.41 -3.26 -30.58
CA LYS A 315 11.91 -1.95 -30.11
C LYS A 315 11.59 -1.93 -28.62
N GLN A 316 11.54 -3.10 -27.95
CA GLN A 316 11.15 -3.22 -26.55
C GLN A 316 12.37 -3.15 -25.64
N THR A 317 12.18 -2.55 -24.47
CA THR A 317 13.11 -2.64 -23.34
C THR A 317 12.49 -3.52 -22.27
N ILE A 318 13.16 -4.57 -21.90
CA ILE A 318 12.69 -5.55 -20.91
C ILE A 318 13.60 -5.45 -19.69
N VAL A 319 13.00 -5.38 -18.52
CA VAL A 319 13.69 -5.31 -17.25
C VAL A 319 13.74 -6.71 -16.65
N SER A 320 14.92 -7.12 -16.24
CA SER A 320 15.20 -8.37 -15.51
C SER A 320 15.81 -8.05 -14.17
N THR A 321 15.55 -8.88 -13.16
CA THR A 321 16.28 -8.86 -11.89
C THR A 321 16.92 -10.19 -11.63
N VAL A 322 18.18 -10.16 -11.22
CA VAL A 322 18.95 -11.36 -10.86
C VAL A 322 19.53 -11.20 -9.45
N PRO A 323 19.58 -12.27 -8.63
CA PRO A 323 20.20 -12.22 -7.31
C PRO A 323 21.70 -11.87 -7.37
N GLY A 324 22.14 -11.03 -6.45
CA GLY A 324 23.55 -10.67 -6.31
C GLY A 324 24.10 -9.81 -7.45
N MET A 325 25.40 -9.97 -7.73
CA MET A 325 26.13 -9.28 -8.79
C MET A 325 26.14 -10.10 -10.07
N THR A 326 26.12 -9.44 -11.22
CA THR A 326 26.24 -10.08 -12.53
C THR A 326 27.59 -9.80 -13.17
N SER A 327 28.06 -10.72 -14.04
CA SER A 327 29.24 -10.49 -14.89
C SER A 327 28.91 -9.77 -16.19
N LEU A 328 27.64 -9.59 -16.53
CA LEU A 328 27.20 -8.91 -17.73
C LEU A 328 27.65 -7.44 -17.73
N ARG A 329 27.87 -6.90 -18.91
CA ARG A 329 28.26 -5.50 -19.14
C ARG A 329 27.31 -4.85 -20.15
N ARG A 330 27.23 -3.56 -20.11
CA ARG A 330 26.54 -2.78 -21.13
C ARG A 330 27.10 -3.07 -22.53
N GLY A 331 26.24 -3.34 -23.48
CA GLY A 331 26.59 -3.74 -24.86
C GLY A 331 26.69 -5.25 -25.07
N ASP A 332 26.69 -6.05 -23.99
CA ASP A 332 26.67 -7.50 -24.14
C ASP A 332 25.34 -7.96 -24.76
N VAL A 333 25.42 -8.96 -25.63
CA VAL A 333 24.24 -9.68 -26.10
C VAL A 333 23.96 -10.81 -25.13
N VAL A 334 22.81 -10.75 -24.48
CA VAL A 334 22.36 -11.75 -23.50
C VAL A 334 21.20 -12.56 -24.05
N ARG A 335 21.23 -13.87 -23.84
CA ARG A 335 20.05 -14.72 -24.02
C ARG A 335 19.29 -14.80 -22.72
N PHE A 336 17.97 -14.94 -22.79
CA PHE A 336 17.10 -15.00 -21.61
C PHE A 336 15.88 -15.88 -21.85
N THR A 337 15.29 -16.30 -20.74
CA THR A 337 14.02 -17.04 -20.68
C THR A 337 12.95 -16.19 -20.03
N LEU A 338 11.69 -16.55 -20.27
CA LEU A 338 10.49 -15.94 -19.64
C LEU A 338 9.70 -17.05 -18.95
N THR A 339 9.34 -16.82 -17.68
CA THR A 339 8.52 -17.76 -16.89
C THR A 339 7.06 -17.66 -17.34
N ARG A 340 6.63 -18.61 -18.18
CA ARG A 340 5.31 -18.58 -18.84
C ARG A 340 4.15 -18.67 -17.86
N GLU A 341 4.32 -19.48 -16.82
CA GLU A 341 3.30 -19.73 -15.78
C GLU A 341 2.92 -18.46 -14.98
N ARG A 342 3.82 -17.46 -15.00
CA ARG A 342 3.62 -16.16 -14.34
C ARG A 342 3.27 -15.03 -15.29
N LEU A 343 3.01 -15.35 -16.56
CA LEU A 343 2.63 -14.38 -17.56
C LEU A 343 1.20 -13.89 -17.28
N HIS A 344 1.03 -12.57 -17.23
CA HIS A 344 -0.27 -11.94 -17.16
C HIS A 344 -0.69 -11.45 -18.55
N VAL A 345 -1.99 -11.55 -18.83
CA VAL A 345 -2.59 -11.01 -20.06
C VAL A 345 -3.58 -9.91 -19.68
N PHE A 346 -3.46 -8.74 -20.30
CA PHE A 346 -4.33 -7.59 -20.08
C PHE A 346 -4.94 -7.15 -21.42
N GLY A 347 -6.26 -6.93 -21.42
CA GLY A 347 -6.96 -6.39 -22.58
C GLY A 347 -6.56 -4.93 -22.87
N GLU A 348 -7.08 -4.36 -23.98
CA GLU A 348 -6.87 -2.96 -24.34
C GLU A 348 -7.40 -1.99 -23.28
N ASP A 349 -8.43 -2.38 -22.52
CA ASP A 349 -8.97 -1.64 -21.39
C ASP A 349 -8.11 -1.72 -20.12
N GLY A 350 -6.97 -2.41 -20.20
CA GLY A 350 -6.05 -2.65 -19.09
C GLY A 350 -6.54 -3.66 -18.04
N ARG A 351 -7.68 -4.34 -18.24
CA ARG A 351 -8.18 -5.37 -17.33
C ARG A 351 -7.50 -6.71 -17.60
N ARG A 352 -7.24 -7.45 -16.52
CA ARG A 352 -6.67 -8.79 -16.65
C ARG A 352 -7.65 -9.75 -17.32
N ILE A 353 -7.15 -10.49 -18.30
CA ILE A 353 -7.84 -11.62 -18.93
C ILE A 353 -7.35 -12.89 -18.23
N THR A 354 -8.26 -13.64 -17.63
CA THR A 354 -7.91 -14.95 -17.05
C THR A 354 -7.84 -15.97 -18.18
N VAL A 355 -6.64 -16.43 -18.48
CA VAL A 355 -6.37 -17.52 -19.40
C VAL A 355 -6.14 -18.77 -18.56
N ARG A 356 -6.92 -19.79 -18.80
CA ARG A 356 -6.78 -21.09 -18.12
C ARG A 356 -6.01 -22.08 -19.00
#